data_30f43df470e3fad97ad8095dab8322a7
#
_entry.id   30f43df470e3fad97ad8095dab8322a7
#
_cell.length_a   1.000
_cell.length_b   1.000
_cell.length_c   1.000
_cell.angle_alpha   90.00
_cell.angle_beta   90.00
_cell.angle_gamma   90.00
#
_symmetry.space_group_name_H-M   'P 1'
#
loop_
_entity.id
_entity.type
_entity.pdbx_description
1 polymer ?
#
loop_
_entity_poly.entity_id
_entity_poly.type
_entity_poly.pdbx_seq_one_letter_code
_entity_poly.pdbx_strand_id
1 'polypeptide(L)'
;MKIIDAHQHFWDPSRGDYHWMPKDNPILNRKYEVKDLSQVSESIDLHKTILVQAAATNEETNYMMAIAENSDLVSGVVGWVNFEDPNQLDHLKTFAKNPKFVGVRPMIQDISDKNWVLNKDFDIFFKTIIDLDLSLQSLPIQQLQKLNLNFQL
;
A
#
# COMPACT_ATOMS: atom_id res chain seq x y z
N MET A 1 13.08 23.42 -1.45
CA MET A 1 13.54 22.00 -1.49
C MET A 1 12.34 21.16 -1.85
N LYS A 2 12.41 20.40 -2.94
CA LYS A 2 11.29 19.53 -3.35
C LYS A 2 11.11 18.38 -2.35
N ILE A 3 9.89 18.19 -1.86
CA ILE A 3 9.53 17.15 -0.89
C ILE A 3 8.81 16.04 -1.63
N ILE A 4 9.12 14.79 -1.30
CA ILE A 4 8.36 13.61 -1.70
C ILE A 4 7.81 12.98 -0.42
N ASP A 5 6.49 12.88 -0.33
CA ASP A 5 5.83 12.13 0.74
C ASP A 5 5.81 10.64 0.35
N ALA A 6 6.58 9.83 1.06
CA ALA A 6 6.76 8.42 0.75
C ALA A 6 5.64 7.51 1.29
N HIS A 7 4.64 8.05 2.00
CA HIS A 7 3.58 7.26 2.61
C HIS A 7 2.30 8.08 2.84
N GLN A 8 1.43 8.10 1.84
CA GLN A 8 0.17 8.82 1.84
C GLN A 8 -1.02 7.86 1.69
N HIS A 9 -2.15 8.19 2.30
CA HIS A 9 -3.40 7.47 2.10
C HIS A 9 -4.50 8.40 1.58
N PHE A 10 -5.23 7.95 0.56
CA PHE A 10 -6.54 8.48 0.20
C PHE A 10 -7.57 7.38 0.41
N TRP A 11 -8.77 7.74 0.85
CA TRP A 11 -9.83 6.76 1.04
C TRP A 11 -11.22 7.36 0.80
N ASP A 12 -12.17 6.49 0.51
CA ASP A 12 -13.59 6.81 0.38
C ASP A 12 -14.41 5.81 1.21
N PRO A 13 -14.93 6.20 2.40
CA PRO A 13 -15.67 5.29 3.27
C PRO A 13 -16.90 4.66 2.63
N SER A 14 -17.45 5.28 1.55
CA SER A 14 -18.61 4.72 0.84
C SER A 14 -18.32 3.39 0.15
N ARG A 15 -17.04 3.03 -0.04
CA ARG A 15 -16.60 1.74 -0.58
C ARG A 15 -16.86 0.57 0.38
N GLY A 16 -16.87 0.83 1.72
CA GLY A 16 -17.22 -0.15 2.73
C GLY A 16 -16.14 -1.16 3.10
N ASP A 17 -14.91 -1.02 2.59
CA ASP A 17 -13.79 -1.96 2.84
C ASP A 17 -12.79 -1.50 3.93
N TYR A 18 -13.03 -0.34 4.55
CA TYR A 18 -12.21 0.19 5.65
C TYR A 18 -12.73 -0.25 7.01
N HIS A 19 -12.62 -1.55 7.32
CA HIS A 19 -13.19 -2.15 8.54
C HIS A 19 -12.58 -1.62 9.84
N TRP A 20 -11.36 -1.06 9.78
CA TRP A 20 -10.66 -0.43 10.89
C TRP A 20 -11.22 0.96 11.26
N MET A 21 -11.99 1.58 10.35
CA MET A 21 -12.41 2.98 10.48
C MET A 21 -13.59 3.12 11.45
N PRO A 22 -13.45 3.95 12.53
CA PRO A 22 -14.56 4.20 13.44
C PRO A 22 -15.65 5.02 12.76
N LYS A 23 -16.89 4.51 12.77
CA LYS A 23 -18.05 5.12 12.08
C LYS A 23 -18.50 6.43 12.68
N ASP A 24 -18.22 6.65 13.95
CA ASP A 24 -18.59 7.84 14.75
C ASP A 24 -17.53 8.94 14.75
N ASN A 25 -16.39 8.71 14.07
CA ASN A 25 -15.34 9.70 13.95
C ASN A 25 -15.50 10.53 12.66
N PRO A 26 -16.02 11.77 12.72
CA PRO A 26 -16.29 12.57 11.52
C PRO A 26 -15.02 13.05 10.80
N ILE A 27 -13.86 13.01 11.48
CA ILE A 27 -12.58 13.36 10.86
C ILE A 27 -12.11 12.23 9.97
N LEU A 28 -12.19 10.98 10.43
CA LEU A 28 -11.75 9.82 9.65
C LEU A 28 -12.82 9.35 8.68
N ASN A 29 -14.10 9.33 9.11
CA ASN A 29 -15.20 8.81 8.32
C ASN A 29 -15.72 9.82 7.29
N ARG A 30 -14.81 10.34 6.47
CA ARG A 30 -15.10 11.14 5.29
C ARG A 30 -14.12 10.78 4.17
N LYS A 31 -14.47 11.13 2.95
CA LYS A 31 -13.59 10.97 1.81
C LYS A 31 -12.41 11.93 1.89
N TYR A 32 -11.21 11.40 1.59
CA TYR A 32 -9.98 12.17 1.40
C TYR A 32 -9.42 11.92 0.01
N GLU A 33 -9.15 13.00 -0.71
CA GLU A 33 -8.74 13.00 -2.09
C GLU A 33 -7.46 13.82 -2.32
N VAL A 34 -6.94 13.78 -3.54
CA VAL A 34 -5.76 14.57 -3.96
C VAL A 34 -5.89 16.06 -3.61
N LYS A 35 -7.10 16.64 -3.76
CA LYS A 35 -7.35 18.05 -3.43
C LYS A 35 -7.14 18.37 -1.95
N ASP A 36 -7.51 17.43 -1.02
CA ASP A 36 -7.32 17.63 0.41
C ASP A 36 -5.82 17.70 0.75
N LEU A 37 -5.01 16.80 0.16
CA LEU A 37 -3.55 16.83 0.30
C LEU A 37 -2.96 18.12 -0.27
N SER A 38 -3.39 18.55 -1.45
CA SER A 38 -2.92 19.78 -2.08
C SER A 38 -3.17 20.99 -1.18
N GLN A 39 -4.34 21.09 -0.54
CA GLN A 39 -4.69 22.18 0.37
C GLN A 39 -3.79 22.23 1.63
N VAL A 40 -3.57 21.08 2.27
CA VAL A 40 -2.74 21.04 3.50
C VAL A 40 -1.25 21.18 3.20
N SER A 41 -0.83 20.95 1.97
CA SER A 41 0.57 21.05 1.54
C SER A 41 0.91 22.37 0.84
N GLU A 42 -0.01 23.35 0.78
CA GLU A 42 0.24 24.66 0.13
C GLU A 42 1.47 25.41 0.67
N SER A 43 1.79 25.21 1.96
CA SER A 43 2.93 25.86 2.62
C SER A 43 4.26 25.14 2.43
N ILE A 44 4.26 23.97 1.79
CA ILE A 44 5.44 23.15 1.54
C ILE A 44 5.57 22.85 0.04
N ASP A 45 6.80 22.66 -0.42
CA ASP A 45 7.08 22.30 -1.82
C ASP A 45 6.90 20.78 -2.01
N LEU A 46 5.65 20.29 -1.81
CA LEU A 46 5.28 18.90 -2.04
C LEU A 46 5.28 18.62 -3.54
N HIS A 47 6.26 17.85 -3.99
CA HIS A 47 6.46 17.57 -5.39
C HIS A 47 5.75 16.31 -5.85
N LYS A 48 5.83 15.24 -5.07
CA LYS A 48 5.23 13.92 -5.35
C LYS A 48 4.83 13.22 -4.05
N THR A 49 3.96 12.21 -4.19
CA THR A 49 3.62 11.29 -3.10
C THR A 49 3.55 9.85 -3.58
N ILE A 50 3.79 8.91 -2.67
CA ILE A 50 3.51 7.48 -2.85
C ILE A 50 2.22 7.17 -2.11
N LEU A 51 1.24 6.69 -2.86
CA LEU A 51 -0.07 6.31 -2.33
C LEU A 51 -0.02 4.86 -1.82
N VAL A 52 -0.31 4.67 -0.55
CA VAL A 52 -0.25 3.37 0.11
C VAL A 52 -1.65 2.89 0.46
N GLN A 53 -1.92 1.60 0.31
CA GLN A 53 -3.21 1.01 0.61
C GLN A 53 -3.62 1.21 2.09
N ALA A 54 -4.91 1.46 2.31
CA ALA A 54 -5.54 1.61 3.61
C ALA A 54 -6.55 0.48 3.92
N ALA A 55 -6.84 -0.38 2.95
CA ALA A 55 -7.69 -1.56 3.10
C ALA A 55 -7.04 -2.79 2.45
N ALA A 56 -7.27 -3.96 3.03
CA ALA A 56 -6.71 -5.23 2.57
C ALA A 56 -7.61 -5.85 1.48
N THR A 57 -7.76 -5.14 0.34
CA THR A 57 -8.58 -5.57 -0.80
C THR A 57 -7.92 -5.24 -2.14
N ASN A 58 -8.18 -6.05 -3.17
CA ASN A 58 -7.77 -5.74 -4.55
C ASN A 58 -8.53 -4.52 -5.09
N GLU A 59 -9.75 -4.31 -4.62
CA GLU A 59 -10.59 -3.15 -4.96
C GLU A 59 -9.94 -1.85 -4.49
N GLU A 60 -9.30 -1.84 -3.33
CA GLU A 60 -8.51 -0.71 -2.84
C GLU A 60 -7.32 -0.45 -3.77
N THR A 61 -6.59 -1.51 -4.16
CA THR A 61 -5.49 -1.37 -5.10
C THR A 61 -5.95 -0.76 -6.42
N ASN A 62 -7.06 -1.25 -7.00
CA ASN A 62 -7.64 -0.69 -8.22
C ASN A 62 -8.07 0.78 -8.05
N TYR A 63 -8.68 1.13 -6.91
CA TYR A 63 -9.09 2.49 -6.59
C TYR A 63 -7.88 3.45 -6.55
N MET A 64 -6.81 3.06 -5.88
CA MET A 64 -5.58 3.84 -5.83
C MET A 64 -4.90 3.98 -7.19
N MET A 65 -4.89 2.91 -7.99
CA MET A 65 -4.35 2.95 -9.35
C MET A 65 -5.11 3.96 -10.22
N ALA A 66 -6.44 3.97 -10.12
CA ALA A 66 -7.26 4.96 -10.84
C ALA A 66 -6.96 6.40 -10.40
N ILE A 67 -6.72 6.65 -9.11
CA ILE A 67 -6.27 7.97 -8.63
C ILE A 67 -4.91 8.32 -9.22
N ALA A 68 -3.96 7.39 -9.19
CA ALA A 68 -2.60 7.62 -9.67
C ALA A 68 -2.57 7.92 -11.17
N GLU A 69 -3.41 7.27 -11.98
CA GLU A 69 -3.51 7.52 -13.41
C GLU A 69 -4.04 8.94 -13.73
N ASN A 70 -4.87 9.49 -12.84
CA ASN A 70 -5.50 10.81 -13.00
C ASN A 70 -4.80 11.92 -12.22
N SER A 71 -3.64 11.66 -11.61
CA SER A 71 -2.90 12.65 -10.82
C SER A 71 -1.40 12.59 -11.05
N ASP A 72 -0.83 13.71 -11.46
CA ASP A 72 0.62 13.86 -11.57
C ASP A 72 1.29 13.91 -10.19
N LEU A 73 0.55 14.24 -9.14
CA LEU A 73 1.07 14.28 -7.76
C LEU A 73 1.42 12.87 -7.27
N VAL A 74 0.63 11.85 -7.63
CA VAL A 74 0.87 10.46 -7.24
C VAL A 74 1.86 9.82 -8.20
N SER A 75 3.08 9.56 -7.73
CA SER A 75 4.14 8.96 -8.53
C SER A 75 4.23 7.44 -8.41
N GLY A 76 3.64 6.86 -7.38
CA GLY A 76 3.61 5.41 -7.20
C GLY A 76 2.50 4.95 -6.27
N VAL A 77 2.14 3.68 -6.39
CA VAL A 77 1.13 3.00 -5.58
C VAL A 77 1.75 1.76 -4.94
N VAL A 78 1.61 1.67 -3.62
CA VAL A 78 1.87 0.45 -2.85
C VAL A 78 0.52 -0.18 -2.52
N GLY A 79 0.17 -1.22 -3.25
CA GLY A 79 -1.12 -1.89 -3.15
C GLY A 79 -1.14 -3.08 -2.20
N TRP A 80 -2.16 -3.91 -2.35
CA TRP A 80 -2.35 -5.12 -1.57
C TRP A 80 -2.72 -6.30 -2.46
N VAL A 81 -2.27 -7.50 -2.10
CA VAL A 81 -2.75 -8.79 -2.56
C VAL A 81 -2.80 -9.77 -1.38
N ASN A 82 -3.70 -10.75 -1.42
CA ASN A 82 -3.78 -11.75 -0.38
C ASN A 82 -2.70 -12.83 -0.56
N PHE A 83 -1.71 -12.88 0.33
CA PHE A 83 -0.65 -13.90 0.29
C PHE A 83 -1.14 -15.29 0.68
N GLU A 84 -2.28 -15.38 1.37
CA GLU A 84 -2.88 -16.67 1.77
C GLU A 84 -3.66 -17.36 0.63
N ASP A 85 -3.88 -16.66 -0.49
CA ASP A 85 -4.51 -17.20 -1.69
C ASP A 85 -3.50 -17.24 -2.85
N PRO A 86 -3.00 -18.42 -3.25
CA PRO A 86 -2.04 -18.55 -4.35
C PRO A 86 -2.52 -17.95 -5.68
N ASN A 87 -3.84 -17.86 -5.92
CA ASN A 87 -4.40 -17.26 -7.14
C ASN A 87 -4.14 -15.75 -7.22
N GLN A 88 -3.87 -15.11 -6.08
CA GLN A 88 -3.55 -13.68 -6.02
C GLN A 88 -2.17 -13.35 -6.63
N LEU A 89 -1.36 -14.34 -6.93
CA LEU A 89 -0.10 -14.15 -7.65
C LEU A 89 -0.32 -13.56 -9.04
N ASP A 90 -1.40 -13.94 -9.71
CA ASP A 90 -1.76 -13.39 -11.02
C ASP A 90 -2.26 -11.93 -10.92
N HIS A 91 -2.95 -11.58 -9.82
CA HIS A 91 -3.28 -10.19 -9.52
C HIS A 91 -2.04 -9.34 -9.32
N LEU A 92 -1.06 -9.82 -8.51
CA LEU A 92 0.22 -9.15 -8.32
C LEU A 92 0.93 -8.86 -9.64
N LYS A 93 1.06 -9.88 -10.50
CA LYS A 93 1.68 -9.74 -11.83
C LYS A 93 0.89 -8.80 -12.74
N THR A 94 -0.43 -8.74 -12.58
CA THR A 94 -1.28 -7.85 -13.37
C THR A 94 -1.11 -6.41 -12.94
N PHE A 95 -1.11 -6.12 -11.65
CA PHE A 95 -0.85 -4.79 -11.12
C PHE A 95 0.54 -4.28 -11.53
N ALA A 96 1.55 -5.15 -11.46
CA ALA A 96 2.93 -4.81 -11.81
C ALA A 96 3.15 -4.44 -13.30
N LYS A 97 2.18 -4.70 -14.19
CA LYS A 97 2.24 -4.20 -15.57
C LYS A 97 2.09 -2.68 -15.67
N ASN A 98 1.53 -2.05 -14.65
CA ASN A 98 1.40 -0.60 -14.58
C ASN A 98 2.65 -0.01 -13.89
N PRO A 99 3.38 0.90 -14.55
CA PRO A 99 4.63 1.46 -14.00
C PRO A 99 4.43 2.28 -12.72
N LYS A 100 3.19 2.67 -12.40
CA LYS A 100 2.88 3.33 -11.13
C LYS A 100 2.67 2.35 -9.97
N PHE A 101 2.56 1.05 -10.22
CA PHE A 101 2.52 0.05 -9.16
C PHE A 101 3.94 -0.28 -8.70
N VAL A 102 4.35 0.26 -7.55
CA VAL A 102 5.76 0.22 -7.09
C VAL A 102 5.99 -0.70 -5.89
N GLY A 103 4.94 -1.29 -5.34
CA GLY A 103 5.11 -2.16 -4.18
C GLY A 103 3.83 -2.78 -3.64
N VAL A 104 4.00 -3.61 -2.64
CA VAL A 104 2.94 -4.33 -1.93
C VAL A 104 3.07 -4.12 -0.43
N ARG A 105 1.94 -3.95 0.26
CA ARG A 105 1.85 -3.87 1.72
C ARG A 105 0.85 -4.89 2.24
N PRO A 106 1.29 -6.05 2.73
CA PRO A 106 0.43 -6.89 3.57
C PRO A 106 0.16 -6.18 4.89
N MET A 107 -1.11 -6.18 5.36
CA MET A 107 -1.50 -5.53 6.62
C MET A 107 -1.16 -6.43 7.82
N ILE A 108 0.14 -6.68 8.02
CA ILE A 108 0.66 -7.63 9.04
C ILE A 108 0.27 -7.22 10.45
N GLN A 109 0.08 -5.92 10.71
CA GLN A 109 -0.30 -5.42 12.04
C GLN A 109 -1.65 -5.98 12.52
N ASP A 110 -2.53 -6.37 11.60
CA ASP A 110 -3.88 -6.87 11.89
C ASP A 110 -3.91 -8.41 11.99
N ILE A 111 -2.76 -9.06 11.74
CA ILE A 111 -2.63 -10.52 11.75
C ILE A 111 -2.16 -10.98 13.14
N SER A 112 -2.95 -11.86 13.76
CA SER A 112 -2.66 -12.36 15.12
C SER A 112 -1.43 -13.27 15.19
N ASP A 113 -1.13 -14.02 14.13
CA ASP A 113 0.07 -14.85 14.05
C ASP A 113 1.32 -13.99 13.85
N LYS A 114 2.13 -13.91 14.91
CA LYS A 114 3.42 -13.17 14.88
C LYS A 114 4.47 -13.78 13.95
N ASN A 115 4.25 -15.00 13.48
CA ASN A 115 5.17 -15.71 12.56
C ASN A 115 4.59 -15.78 11.13
N TRP A 116 3.45 -15.14 10.88
CA TRP A 116 2.77 -15.18 9.58
C TRP A 116 3.75 -14.96 8.40
N VAL A 117 4.61 -13.96 8.49
CA VAL A 117 5.59 -13.63 7.46
C VAL A 117 6.62 -14.74 7.18
N LEU A 118 6.77 -15.71 8.10
CA LEU A 118 7.69 -16.85 7.97
C LEU A 118 7.03 -18.07 7.29
N ASN A 119 5.76 -17.96 6.90
CA ASN A 119 5.07 -19.04 6.19
C ASN A 119 5.75 -19.29 4.84
N LYS A 120 6.20 -20.52 4.62
CA LYS A 120 6.89 -20.96 3.40
C LYS A 120 6.02 -20.89 2.15
N ASP A 121 4.71 -20.96 2.29
CA ASP A 121 3.78 -20.81 1.17
C ASP A 121 3.84 -19.40 0.54
N PHE A 122 4.37 -18.41 1.27
CA PHE A 122 4.55 -17.04 0.78
C PHE A 122 5.86 -16.81 0.03
N ASP A 123 6.79 -17.77 0.05
CA ASP A 123 8.09 -17.65 -0.63
C ASP A 123 7.92 -17.32 -2.12
N ILE A 124 6.84 -17.82 -2.76
CA ILE A 124 6.55 -17.52 -4.17
C ILE A 124 6.15 -16.05 -4.38
N PHE A 125 5.41 -15.44 -3.42
CA PHE A 125 5.07 -14.01 -3.47
C PHE A 125 6.31 -13.16 -3.27
N PHE A 126 7.15 -13.47 -2.26
CA PHE A 126 8.39 -12.73 -2.01
C PHE A 126 9.33 -12.81 -3.21
N LYS A 127 9.50 -14.01 -3.80
CA LYS A 127 10.28 -14.16 -5.01
C LYS A 127 9.72 -13.32 -6.16
N THR A 128 8.41 -13.33 -6.36
CA THR A 128 7.77 -12.57 -7.45
C THR A 128 7.94 -11.06 -7.23
N ILE A 129 7.83 -10.56 -5.99
CA ILE A 129 8.07 -9.17 -5.64
C ILE A 129 9.50 -8.76 -6.02
N ILE A 130 10.49 -9.61 -5.71
CA ILE A 130 11.91 -9.38 -6.07
C ILE A 130 12.09 -9.41 -7.59
N ASP A 131 11.56 -10.43 -8.28
CA ASP A 131 11.70 -10.62 -9.73
C ASP A 131 11.06 -9.45 -10.52
N LEU A 132 10.04 -8.78 -9.95
CA LEU A 132 9.34 -7.63 -10.54
C LEU A 132 9.89 -6.27 -10.06
N ASP A 133 10.98 -6.25 -9.29
CA ASP A 133 11.57 -5.03 -8.70
C ASP A 133 10.56 -4.17 -7.91
N LEU A 134 9.69 -4.83 -7.15
CA LEU A 134 8.68 -4.18 -6.32
C LEU A 134 9.16 -4.04 -4.87
N SER A 135 8.75 -2.96 -4.22
CA SER A 135 8.97 -2.76 -2.78
C SER A 135 8.00 -3.62 -1.95
N LEU A 136 8.50 -4.24 -0.89
CA LEU A 136 7.65 -4.80 0.17
C LEU A 136 7.62 -3.81 1.34
N GLN A 137 6.45 -3.21 1.59
CA GLN A 137 6.25 -2.34 2.73
C GLN A 137 5.56 -3.08 3.87
N SER A 138 6.10 -3.02 5.06
CA SER A 138 5.53 -3.64 6.25
C SER A 138 5.68 -2.75 7.48
N LEU A 139 4.64 -2.72 8.29
CA LEU A 139 4.66 -2.26 9.67
C LEU A 139 4.15 -3.44 10.52
N PRO A 140 4.80 -3.89 11.57
CA PRO A 140 5.95 -3.34 12.30
C PRO A 140 7.27 -4.10 12.04
N ILE A 141 8.38 -3.38 12.19
CA ILE A 141 9.78 -3.82 12.07
C ILE A 141 10.08 -5.13 12.85
N GLN A 142 9.40 -5.37 13.97
CA GLN A 142 9.66 -6.55 14.83
C GLN A 142 9.40 -7.90 14.15
N GLN A 143 8.49 -7.99 13.19
CA GLN A 143 8.24 -9.23 12.45
C GLN A 143 9.26 -9.42 11.32
N LEU A 144 9.68 -8.34 10.66
CA LEU A 144 10.68 -8.38 9.59
C LEU A 144 12.09 -8.72 10.10
N GLN A 145 12.44 -8.34 11.33
CA GLN A 145 13.72 -8.72 11.94
C GLN A 145 13.92 -10.23 12.06
N LYS A 146 12.85 -11.02 12.07
CA LYS A 146 12.90 -12.47 12.09
C LYS A 146 13.24 -13.12 10.74
N LEU A 147 13.06 -12.38 9.64
CA LEU A 147 13.30 -12.91 8.29
C LEU A 147 14.78 -13.04 7.95
N ASN A 148 15.71 -12.52 8.79
CA ASN A 148 17.14 -12.46 8.46
C ASN A 148 17.41 -11.94 7.03
N LEU A 149 16.49 -11.13 6.50
CA LEU A 149 16.69 -10.49 5.23
C LEU A 149 17.78 -9.44 5.45
N ASN A 150 19.00 -9.76 5.03
CA ASN A 150 20.07 -8.80 4.92
C ASN A 150 19.68 -7.78 3.86
N PHE A 151 18.84 -6.80 4.22
CA PHE A 151 18.70 -5.59 3.42
C PHE A 151 20.03 -4.85 3.56
N GLN A 152 20.92 -5.01 2.61
CA GLN A 152 21.99 -4.06 2.41
C GLN A 152 21.33 -2.79 1.87
N LEU A 153 21.25 -1.77 2.74
CA LEU A 153 20.93 -0.39 2.37
C LEU A 153 22.05 0.19 1.52
#